data_d70040ba466b1666bdc15cda28847206
#
_entry.id   d70040ba466b1666bdc15cda28847206
#
_cell.length_a   1.000
_cell.length_b   1.000
_cell.length_c   1.000
_cell.angle_alpha   90.00
_cell.angle_beta   90.00
_cell.angle_gamma   90.00
#
_symmetry.space_group_name_H-M   'P 1'
#
loop_
_entity.id
_entity.type
_entity.pdbx_description
1 polymer ?
#
loop_
_entity_poly.entity_id
_entity_poly.type
_entity_poly.pdbx_seq_one_letter_code
_entity_poly.pdbx_strand_id
1 'polypeptide(L)'
;MKILQIITKTEFGGAQSVLVSLANKLAEQHEVIVAGGEGNGEMWKMLAPGIKQVKLKHLKRSVSLKDDFLAFIEFRRLYKAYCPDIIHLHSSKAGTLGRLAFPKEKIVYTVHGFDTVRLGHRQFLITERYLQKRCSSIIGVSKYDRRWMEAEGITRNTTYIYNGVEQPRAATAPTLGIDSKRFKKTVLCVARMKPPKNLQLFMEIARLLPEYAFVWIGNEQKMEVPEPNVFFLGEKPNAGQYNAAADLFLLTSNYEGLPIVIIEAMSLGRPVVASNVGGISEIVVDGENGFALPNEAPLFAEKIKYILENNDIYDRFSKDARKKYEEQLTIDKMVNAYADIYAEIYSKQR
;
A
#
# COMPACT_ATOMS: atom_id res chain seq x y z
N MET A 1 8.43 -24.61 -0.91
CA MET A 1 9.54 -23.68 -1.21
C MET A 1 9.96 -22.96 0.06
N LYS A 2 11.22 -22.53 0.10
CA LYS A 2 11.74 -21.62 1.13
C LYS A 2 11.80 -20.19 0.56
N ILE A 3 11.06 -19.28 1.14
CA ILE A 3 10.87 -17.91 0.62
C ILE A 3 11.47 -16.91 1.62
N LEU A 4 12.39 -16.08 1.15
CA LEU A 4 12.99 -14.99 1.92
C LEU A 4 12.41 -13.66 1.44
N GLN A 5 11.68 -12.95 2.29
CA GLN A 5 11.19 -11.60 2.01
C GLN A 5 12.04 -10.56 2.75
N ILE A 6 12.42 -9.47 2.08
CA ILE A 6 13.30 -8.45 2.65
C ILE A 6 12.71 -7.06 2.44
N ILE A 7 12.64 -6.27 3.51
CA ILE A 7 12.20 -4.86 3.48
C ILE A 7 13.13 -3.97 4.31
N THR A 8 13.28 -2.71 3.88
CA THR A 8 14.18 -1.78 4.58
C THR A 8 13.61 -1.30 5.91
N LYS A 9 12.34 -0.90 5.95
CA LYS A 9 11.70 -0.35 7.15
C LYS A 9 10.73 -1.34 7.78
N THR A 10 10.69 -1.34 9.11
CA THR A 10 9.81 -2.19 9.92
C THR A 10 8.69 -1.41 10.63
N GLU A 11 8.59 -0.10 10.39
CA GLU A 11 7.43 0.72 10.76
C GLU A 11 6.22 0.30 9.91
N PHE A 12 5.03 0.26 10.52
CA PHE A 12 3.85 -0.15 9.77
C PHE A 12 3.46 0.86 8.69
N GLY A 13 3.13 0.37 7.49
CA GLY A 13 2.75 1.17 6.33
C GLY A 13 2.33 0.28 5.16
N GLY A 14 1.91 0.85 4.04
CA GLY A 14 1.35 0.10 2.91
C GLY A 14 2.24 -1.04 2.39
N ALA A 15 3.52 -0.80 2.17
CA ALA A 15 4.45 -1.83 1.71
C ALA A 15 4.64 -2.96 2.73
N GLN A 16 4.69 -2.61 4.03
CA GLN A 16 4.79 -3.57 5.11
C GLN A 16 3.50 -4.39 5.24
N SER A 17 2.34 -3.76 5.07
CA SER A 17 1.04 -4.46 5.07
C SER A 17 0.99 -5.51 3.96
N VAL A 18 1.41 -5.18 2.74
CA VAL A 18 1.49 -6.14 1.62
C VAL A 18 2.44 -7.28 1.95
N LEU A 19 3.65 -6.97 2.44
CA LEU A 19 4.63 -7.99 2.81
C LEU A 19 4.08 -8.93 3.88
N VAL A 20 3.51 -8.38 4.97
CA VAL A 20 2.96 -9.17 6.08
C VAL A 20 1.81 -10.06 5.62
N SER A 21 0.86 -9.50 4.87
CA SER A 21 -0.29 -10.27 4.35
C SER A 21 0.17 -11.41 3.43
N LEU A 22 1.12 -11.11 2.53
CA LEU A 22 1.71 -12.11 1.63
C LEU A 22 2.49 -13.18 2.41
N ALA A 23 3.32 -12.77 3.38
CA ALA A 23 4.11 -13.70 4.21
C ALA A 23 3.21 -14.64 5.01
N ASN A 24 2.18 -14.10 5.67
CA ASN A 24 1.25 -14.89 6.50
C ASN A 24 0.51 -15.94 5.66
N LYS A 25 0.01 -15.57 4.49
CA LYS A 25 -0.68 -16.51 3.59
C LYS A 25 0.27 -17.56 2.99
N LEU A 26 1.45 -17.17 2.57
CA LEU A 26 2.45 -18.11 2.05
C LEU A 26 2.96 -19.08 3.11
N ALA A 27 2.99 -18.69 4.39
CA ALA A 27 3.42 -19.54 5.50
C ALA A 27 2.48 -20.73 5.75
N GLU A 28 1.25 -20.71 5.22
CA GLU A 28 0.32 -21.85 5.28
C GLU A 28 0.86 -23.07 4.50
N GLN A 29 1.71 -22.86 3.49
CA GLN A 29 2.18 -23.93 2.60
C GLN A 29 3.71 -23.93 2.38
N HIS A 30 4.41 -22.90 2.84
CA HIS A 30 5.82 -22.67 2.55
C HIS A 30 6.61 -22.28 3.80
N GLU A 31 7.91 -22.53 3.82
CA GLU A 31 8.82 -21.98 4.83
C GLU A 31 9.09 -20.51 4.47
N VAL A 32 8.62 -19.58 5.32
CA VAL A 32 8.75 -18.14 5.09
C VAL A 32 9.70 -17.52 6.12
N ILE A 33 10.63 -16.74 5.61
CA ILE A 33 11.58 -15.94 6.40
C ILE A 33 11.36 -14.48 6.03
N VAL A 34 11.18 -13.63 7.02
CA VAL A 34 11.07 -12.19 6.83
C VAL A 34 12.28 -11.51 7.45
N ALA A 35 13.03 -10.75 6.63
CA ALA A 35 14.14 -9.95 7.08
C ALA A 35 13.82 -8.46 6.94
N GLY A 36 14.10 -7.67 7.98
CA GLY A 36 13.81 -6.25 8.00
C GLY A 36 14.92 -5.44 8.66
N GLY A 37 15.09 -4.19 8.19
CA GLY A 37 16.09 -3.27 8.67
C GLY A 37 15.58 -2.36 9.80
N GLU A 38 15.80 -1.06 9.63
CA GLU A 38 15.45 -0.02 10.62
C GLU A 38 13.95 0.13 10.86
N GLY A 39 13.59 0.72 12.01
CA GLY A 39 12.22 1.10 12.37
C GLY A 39 11.82 0.65 13.77
N ASN A 40 10.59 0.97 14.16
CA ASN A 40 10.03 0.67 15.49
C ASN A 40 9.62 -0.80 15.67
N GLY A 41 9.60 -1.58 14.60
CA GLY A 41 9.29 -3.01 14.66
C GLY A 41 7.81 -3.36 14.73
N GLU A 42 6.90 -2.44 14.51
CA GLU A 42 5.45 -2.72 14.50
C GLU A 42 5.05 -3.84 13.53
N MET A 43 5.72 -3.92 12.39
CA MET A 43 5.51 -4.98 11.40
C MET A 43 5.67 -6.39 11.99
N TRP A 44 6.63 -6.58 12.91
CA TRP A 44 6.94 -7.90 13.48
C TRP A 44 5.79 -8.50 14.26
N LYS A 45 4.98 -7.66 14.92
CA LYS A 45 3.84 -8.08 15.75
C LYS A 45 2.69 -8.66 14.90
N MET A 46 2.70 -8.39 13.60
CA MET A 46 1.64 -8.78 12.68
C MET A 46 1.96 -10.06 11.88
N LEU A 47 3.20 -10.55 11.99
CA LEU A 47 3.59 -11.80 11.35
C LEU A 47 3.00 -12.99 12.11
N ALA A 48 2.49 -13.96 11.34
CA ALA A 48 1.94 -15.20 11.90
C ALA A 48 3.00 -15.99 12.69
N PRO A 49 2.57 -16.76 13.72
CA PRO A 49 3.45 -17.69 14.41
C PRO A 49 4.12 -18.66 13.42
N GLY A 50 5.41 -18.92 13.62
CA GLY A 50 6.18 -19.83 12.75
C GLY A 50 6.95 -19.12 11.62
N ILE A 51 6.62 -17.89 11.28
CA ILE A 51 7.45 -17.10 10.34
C ILE A 51 8.74 -16.67 11.04
N LYS A 52 9.87 -17.03 10.43
CA LYS A 52 11.18 -16.67 10.96
C LYS A 52 11.49 -15.20 10.72
N GLN A 53 11.73 -14.47 11.81
CA GLN A 53 12.02 -13.04 11.79
C GLN A 53 13.52 -12.80 11.90
N VAL A 54 14.08 -11.98 11.02
CA VAL A 54 15.51 -11.63 11.01
C VAL A 54 15.68 -10.11 10.99
N LYS A 55 16.27 -9.56 12.04
CA LYS A 55 16.58 -8.13 12.13
C LYS A 55 17.95 -7.85 11.51
N LEU A 56 17.98 -6.96 10.50
CA LEU A 56 19.19 -6.53 9.81
C LEU A 56 19.68 -5.22 10.44
N LYS A 57 20.87 -5.25 10.99
CA LYS A 57 21.42 -4.12 11.75
C LYS A 57 21.79 -2.93 10.84
N HIS A 58 22.28 -3.25 9.64
CA HIS A 58 22.85 -2.25 8.75
C HIS A 58 21.95 -1.87 7.57
N LEU A 59 20.78 -2.50 7.39
CA LEU A 59 19.82 -2.15 6.36
C LEU A 59 19.03 -0.90 6.79
N LYS A 60 19.48 0.28 6.35
CA LYS A 60 18.90 1.60 6.67
C LYS A 60 18.39 2.30 5.42
N ARG A 61 17.42 3.20 5.56
CA ARG A 61 16.87 3.99 4.45
C ARG A 61 17.90 5.00 3.89
N SER A 62 18.67 5.62 4.77
CA SER A 62 19.71 6.56 4.38
C SER A 62 20.78 5.90 3.53
N VAL A 63 21.38 6.66 2.59
CA VAL A 63 22.54 6.20 1.82
C VAL A 63 23.78 6.35 2.69
N SER A 64 24.51 5.25 2.91
CA SER A 64 25.73 5.19 3.71
C SER A 64 26.62 4.08 3.15
N LEU A 65 27.78 4.45 2.61
CA LEU A 65 28.72 3.47 2.03
C LEU A 65 29.08 2.36 3.02
N LYS A 66 29.28 2.71 4.31
CA LYS A 66 29.63 1.76 5.37
C LYS A 66 28.45 0.83 5.67
N ASP A 67 27.26 1.40 5.96
CA ASP A 67 26.10 0.57 6.30
C ASP A 67 25.63 -0.23 5.11
N ASP A 68 25.68 0.32 3.88
CA ASP A 68 25.28 -0.38 2.66
C ASP A 68 26.18 -1.58 2.36
N PHE A 69 27.51 -1.43 2.57
CA PHE A 69 28.46 -2.54 2.46
C PHE A 69 28.22 -3.61 3.53
N LEU A 70 27.97 -3.19 4.76
CA LEU A 70 27.67 -4.13 5.84
C LEU A 70 26.33 -4.84 5.64
N ALA A 71 25.30 -4.17 5.15
CA ALA A 71 24.02 -4.75 4.77
C ALA A 71 24.19 -5.76 3.62
N PHE A 72 25.04 -5.49 2.63
CA PHE A 72 25.39 -6.45 1.58
C PHE A 72 26.01 -7.73 2.17
N ILE A 73 26.91 -7.61 3.15
CA ILE A 73 27.49 -8.75 3.86
C ILE A 73 26.41 -9.51 4.64
N GLU A 74 25.50 -8.81 5.33
CA GLU A 74 24.35 -9.42 6.00
C GLU A 74 23.50 -10.24 5.02
N PHE A 75 23.20 -9.71 3.85
CA PHE A 75 22.45 -10.41 2.80
C PHE A 75 23.16 -11.68 2.34
N ARG A 76 24.49 -11.63 2.11
CA ARG A 76 25.28 -12.82 1.75
C ARG A 76 25.26 -13.88 2.84
N ARG A 77 25.28 -13.47 4.12
CA ARG A 77 25.17 -14.40 5.27
C ARG A 77 23.77 -15.01 5.33
N LEU A 78 22.71 -14.23 5.13
CA LEU A 78 21.34 -14.75 5.04
C LEU A 78 21.21 -15.82 3.96
N TYR A 79 21.74 -15.55 2.77
CA TYR A 79 21.69 -16.49 1.67
C TYR A 79 22.35 -17.83 2.02
N LYS A 80 23.55 -17.78 2.64
CA LYS A 80 24.26 -18.98 3.07
C LYS A 80 23.53 -19.74 4.19
N ALA A 81 22.94 -19.01 5.13
CA ALA A 81 22.29 -19.61 6.30
C ALA A 81 20.95 -20.28 5.96
N TYR A 82 20.20 -19.72 5.03
CA TYR A 82 18.83 -20.17 4.76
C TYR A 82 18.66 -20.86 3.43
N CYS A 83 19.56 -20.68 2.47
CA CYS A 83 19.49 -21.25 1.12
C CYS A 83 18.08 -21.11 0.49
N PRO A 84 17.50 -19.88 0.39
CA PRO A 84 16.14 -19.70 -0.09
C PRO A 84 16.00 -20.09 -1.57
N ASP A 85 14.84 -20.60 -1.93
CA ASP A 85 14.45 -20.87 -3.31
C ASP A 85 14.04 -19.57 -4.02
N ILE A 86 13.34 -18.70 -3.30
CA ILE A 86 12.85 -17.39 -3.77
C ILE A 86 13.32 -16.30 -2.81
N ILE A 87 13.74 -15.18 -3.37
CA ILE A 87 14.12 -13.96 -2.64
C ILE A 87 13.26 -12.82 -3.13
N HIS A 88 12.33 -12.36 -2.30
CA HIS A 88 11.43 -11.28 -2.64
C HIS A 88 11.88 -9.99 -1.94
N LEU A 89 12.21 -8.99 -2.72
CA LEU A 89 12.70 -7.70 -2.27
C LEU A 89 11.58 -6.66 -2.31
N HIS A 90 11.37 -5.98 -1.19
CA HIS A 90 10.43 -4.87 -1.05
C HIS A 90 11.19 -3.60 -0.70
N SER A 91 10.83 -2.47 -1.28
CA SER A 91 11.52 -1.17 -1.15
C SER A 91 12.81 -1.02 -1.99
N SER A 92 13.08 0.22 -2.42
CA SER A 92 14.18 0.54 -3.34
C SER A 92 15.55 0.18 -2.78
N LYS A 93 15.81 0.43 -1.48
CA LYS A 93 17.11 0.12 -0.85
C LYS A 93 17.36 -1.38 -0.78
N ALA A 94 16.39 -2.15 -0.28
CA ALA A 94 16.48 -3.61 -0.27
C ALA A 94 16.57 -4.18 -1.70
N GLY A 95 15.82 -3.60 -2.65
CA GLY A 95 15.86 -3.94 -4.06
C GLY A 95 17.24 -3.72 -4.70
N THR A 96 17.88 -2.58 -4.42
CA THR A 96 19.21 -2.27 -4.95
C THR A 96 20.27 -3.22 -4.38
N LEU A 97 20.37 -3.32 -3.06
CA LEU A 97 21.38 -4.15 -2.41
C LEU A 97 21.15 -5.65 -2.66
N GLY A 98 19.90 -6.09 -2.66
CA GLY A 98 19.55 -7.49 -2.89
C GLY A 98 19.89 -7.96 -4.31
N ARG A 99 19.60 -7.14 -5.33
CA ARG A 99 19.96 -7.46 -6.72
C ARG A 99 21.47 -7.53 -6.95
N LEU A 100 22.27 -6.91 -6.09
CA LEU A 100 23.74 -7.06 -6.10
C LEU A 100 24.20 -8.28 -5.30
N ALA A 101 23.55 -8.59 -4.19
CA ALA A 101 24.01 -9.61 -3.24
C ALA A 101 23.58 -11.04 -3.58
N PHE A 102 22.42 -11.23 -4.21
CA PHE A 102 21.82 -12.55 -4.42
C PHE A 102 21.90 -13.03 -5.88
N PRO A 103 21.72 -14.34 -6.11
CA PRO A 103 21.58 -14.91 -7.45
C PRO A 103 20.34 -14.34 -8.15
N LYS A 104 20.55 -13.79 -9.35
CA LYS A 104 19.51 -13.05 -10.10
C LYS A 104 18.27 -13.88 -10.44
N GLU A 105 18.49 -15.19 -10.69
CA GLU A 105 17.45 -16.15 -11.05
C GLU A 105 16.46 -16.45 -9.93
N LYS A 106 16.75 -16.06 -8.70
CA LYS A 106 15.90 -16.27 -7.52
C LYS A 106 15.16 -14.99 -7.08
N ILE A 107 15.47 -13.84 -7.69
CA ILE A 107 15.01 -12.55 -7.20
C ILE A 107 13.70 -12.14 -7.85
N VAL A 108 12.74 -11.82 -7.00
CA VAL A 108 11.53 -11.04 -7.31
C VAL A 108 11.67 -9.67 -6.63
N TYR A 109 11.35 -8.60 -7.33
CA TYR A 109 11.40 -7.25 -6.78
C TYR A 109 10.07 -6.53 -6.96
N THR A 110 9.40 -6.18 -5.88
CA THR A 110 8.15 -5.39 -5.91
C THR A 110 8.42 -3.91 -5.64
N VAL A 111 7.94 -3.08 -6.55
CA VAL A 111 7.96 -1.61 -6.49
C VAL A 111 6.62 -1.13 -5.95
N HIS A 112 6.62 -0.64 -4.70
CA HIS A 112 5.43 -0.13 -4.01
C HIS A 112 5.19 1.37 -4.30
N GLY A 113 4.90 1.70 -5.56
CA GLY A 113 4.70 3.07 -6.05
C GLY A 113 5.96 3.65 -6.70
N PHE A 114 6.03 3.54 -8.01
CA PHE A 114 7.18 3.94 -8.82
C PHE A 114 7.38 5.47 -8.83
N ASP A 115 6.33 6.25 -8.65
CA ASP A 115 6.41 7.71 -8.60
C ASP A 115 7.32 8.25 -7.49
N THR A 116 7.50 7.50 -6.40
CA THR A 116 8.49 7.84 -5.38
C THR A 116 9.92 7.94 -5.97
N VAL A 117 10.27 7.05 -6.90
CA VAL A 117 11.57 7.10 -7.59
C VAL A 117 11.50 8.07 -8.76
N ARG A 118 10.48 7.98 -9.60
CA ARG A 118 10.32 8.75 -10.84
C ARG A 118 10.23 10.26 -10.61
N LEU A 119 9.45 10.67 -9.61
CA LEU A 119 9.22 12.10 -9.30
C LEU A 119 10.10 12.60 -8.16
N GLY A 120 10.29 11.79 -7.12
CA GLY A 120 10.98 12.21 -5.91
C GLY A 120 12.49 11.98 -5.92
N HIS A 121 13.00 10.99 -6.67
CA HIS A 121 14.39 10.55 -6.60
C HIS A 121 14.94 10.11 -7.96
N ARG A 122 14.80 10.92 -9.00
CA ARG A 122 15.17 10.59 -10.40
C ARG A 122 16.62 10.10 -10.60
N GLN A 123 17.55 10.51 -9.74
CA GLN A 123 18.93 10.03 -9.77
C GLN A 123 19.04 8.51 -9.64
N PHE A 124 18.09 7.84 -8.99
CA PHE A 124 18.08 6.39 -8.85
C PHE A 124 17.55 5.63 -10.08
N LEU A 125 16.96 6.31 -11.06
CA LEU A 125 16.51 5.68 -12.30
C LEU A 125 17.65 5.01 -13.07
N ILE A 126 18.85 5.57 -13.06
CA ILE A 126 20.02 4.97 -13.69
C ILE A 126 20.34 3.62 -13.03
N THR A 127 20.28 3.55 -11.71
CA THR A 127 20.50 2.33 -10.94
C THR A 127 19.41 1.29 -11.27
N GLU A 128 18.14 1.70 -11.34
CA GLU A 128 17.03 0.80 -11.67
C GLU A 128 17.17 0.23 -13.10
N ARG A 129 17.52 1.07 -14.09
CA ARG A 129 17.78 0.65 -15.48
C ARG A 129 18.93 -0.35 -15.58
N TYR A 130 19.98 -0.16 -14.81
CA TYR A 130 21.13 -1.08 -14.80
C TYR A 130 20.77 -2.41 -14.12
N LEU A 131 20.13 -2.34 -12.94
CA LEU A 131 19.84 -3.51 -12.11
C LEU A 131 18.62 -4.33 -12.58
N GLN A 132 17.83 -3.88 -13.55
CA GLN A 132 16.74 -4.68 -14.10
C GLN A 132 17.20 -6.04 -14.66
N LYS A 133 18.48 -6.15 -15.08
CA LYS A 133 19.09 -7.40 -15.56
C LYS A 133 19.44 -8.38 -14.43
N ARG A 134 19.29 -7.95 -13.19
CA ARG A 134 19.73 -8.65 -11.99
C ARG A 134 18.56 -9.20 -11.16
N CYS A 135 17.42 -9.46 -11.79
CA CYS A 135 16.29 -10.14 -11.16
C CYS A 135 15.44 -10.88 -12.19
N SER A 136 14.71 -11.88 -11.74
CA SER A 136 13.81 -12.69 -12.57
C SER A 136 12.49 -11.99 -12.84
N SER A 137 12.01 -11.18 -11.91
CA SER A 137 10.76 -10.41 -12.10
C SER A 137 10.81 -9.08 -11.36
N ILE A 138 10.30 -8.02 -12.01
CA ILE A 138 10.04 -6.70 -11.43
C ILE A 138 8.53 -6.47 -11.46
N ILE A 139 7.93 -6.23 -10.30
CA ILE A 139 6.49 -6.17 -10.15
C ILE A 139 6.09 -4.77 -9.69
N GLY A 140 5.31 -4.07 -10.50
CA GLY A 140 4.58 -2.87 -10.06
C GLY A 140 3.30 -3.25 -9.33
N VAL A 141 2.80 -2.40 -8.44
CA VAL A 141 1.54 -2.67 -7.74
C VAL A 141 0.31 -2.23 -8.55
N SER A 142 0.52 -1.69 -9.75
CA SER A 142 -0.51 -1.23 -10.68
C SER A 142 -0.03 -1.29 -12.13
N LYS A 143 -0.96 -1.23 -13.09
CA LYS A 143 -0.63 -1.03 -14.52
C LYS A 143 0.07 0.29 -14.74
N TYR A 144 -0.32 1.32 -13.98
CA TYR A 144 0.32 2.62 -13.98
C TYR A 144 1.82 2.52 -13.65
N ASP A 145 2.18 1.84 -12.55
CA ASP A 145 3.58 1.65 -12.19
C ASP A 145 4.35 0.91 -13.28
N ARG A 146 3.79 -0.19 -13.80
CA ARG A 146 4.39 -0.94 -14.90
C ARG A 146 4.63 -0.04 -16.12
N ARG A 147 3.61 0.68 -16.58
CA ARG A 147 3.71 1.57 -17.75
C ARG A 147 4.81 2.62 -17.58
N TRP A 148 4.89 3.22 -16.39
CA TRP A 148 5.92 4.22 -16.13
C TRP A 148 7.32 3.63 -15.94
N MET A 149 7.45 2.43 -15.37
CA MET A 149 8.73 1.71 -15.38
C MET A 149 9.20 1.46 -16.81
N GLU A 150 8.33 0.99 -17.69
CA GLU A 150 8.64 0.75 -19.11
C GLU A 150 9.01 2.05 -19.84
N ALA A 151 8.28 3.12 -19.62
CA ALA A 151 8.56 4.44 -20.18
C ALA A 151 9.91 5.01 -19.73
N GLU A 152 10.33 4.72 -18.50
CA GLU A 152 11.64 5.10 -17.97
C GLU A 152 12.75 4.09 -18.32
N GLY A 153 12.50 3.16 -19.23
CA GLY A 153 13.48 2.21 -19.76
C GLY A 153 13.75 0.98 -18.87
N ILE A 154 12.86 0.69 -17.91
CA ILE A 154 12.87 -0.53 -17.11
C ILE A 154 11.85 -1.48 -17.75
N THR A 155 12.30 -2.27 -18.73
CA THR A 155 11.44 -3.07 -19.61
C THR A 155 11.61 -4.59 -19.45
N ARG A 156 12.65 -5.03 -18.71
CA ARG A 156 12.96 -6.44 -18.57
C ARG A 156 12.17 -7.08 -17.43
N ASN A 157 11.44 -8.15 -17.76
CA ASN A 157 10.69 -8.96 -16.80
C ASN A 157 9.73 -8.13 -15.93
N THR A 158 9.21 -7.02 -16.48
CA THR A 158 8.26 -6.16 -15.78
C THR A 158 6.84 -6.69 -15.92
N THR A 159 6.13 -6.74 -14.82
CA THR A 159 4.71 -7.06 -14.75
C THR A 159 4.04 -6.22 -13.66
N TYR A 160 2.77 -6.47 -13.40
CA TYR A 160 2.08 -5.88 -12.25
C TYR A 160 1.24 -6.91 -11.52
N ILE A 161 1.07 -6.71 -10.22
CA ILE A 161 0.12 -7.42 -9.36
C ILE A 161 -0.56 -6.38 -8.49
N TYR A 162 -1.88 -6.28 -8.55
CA TYR A 162 -2.61 -5.40 -7.66
C TYR A 162 -2.44 -5.84 -6.20
N ASN A 163 -2.32 -4.85 -5.32
CA ASN A 163 -2.40 -5.12 -3.88
C ASN A 163 -3.76 -5.73 -3.56
N GLY A 164 -3.77 -6.66 -2.60
CA GLY A 164 -4.97 -7.27 -2.08
C GLY A 164 -4.99 -7.20 -0.56
N VAL A 165 -6.18 -7.14 0.02
CA VAL A 165 -6.37 -7.14 1.47
C VAL A 165 -7.36 -8.23 1.90
N GLU A 166 -7.27 -8.67 3.16
CA GLU A 166 -8.38 -9.38 3.79
C GLU A 166 -9.50 -8.39 4.09
N GLN A 167 -10.73 -8.85 3.96
CA GLN A 167 -11.86 -8.02 4.37
C GLN A 167 -11.79 -7.78 5.88
N PRO A 168 -11.81 -6.52 6.34
CA PRO A 168 -11.92 -6.21 7.76
C PRO A 168 -13.20 -6.81 8.35
N ARG A 169 -13.12 -7.34 9.56
CA ARG A 169 -14.28 -7.93 10.23
C ARG A 169 -15.25 -6.82 10.67
N ALA A 170 -16.39 -6.71 10.01
CA ALA A 170 -17.41 -5.71 10.30
C ALA A 170 -18.04 -5.84 11.71
N ALA A 171 -18.09 -7.03 12.26
CA ALA A 171 -18.69 -7.31 13.57
C ALA A 171 -17.98 -6.60 14.76
N THR A 172 -16.79 -6.08 14.55
CA THR A 172 -16.00 -5.36 15.55
C THR A 172 -15.73 -3.90 15.14
N ALA A 173 -16.58 -3.31 14.30
CA ALA A 173 -16.40 -1.95 13.83
C ALA A 173 -16.36 -0.97 15.01
N PRO A 174 -15.24 -0.28 15.22
CA PRO A 174 -15.15 0.69 16.29
C PRO A 174 -15.99 1.92 15.93
N THR A 175 -16.55 2.58 16.95
CA THR A 175 -17.26 3.84 16.73
C THR A 175 -16.29 4.96 16.43
N LEU A 176 -16.67 5.88 15.56
CA LEU A 176 -15.90 7.10 15.29
C LEU A 176 -16.03 8.16 16.39
N GLY A 177 -17.00 7.98 17.32
CA GLY A 177 -17.25 8.94 18.39
C GLY A 177 -17.85 10.28 17.90
N ILE A 178 -18.41 10.28 16.71
CA ILE A 178 -19.05 11.48 16.10
C ILE A 178 -20.53 11.52 16.47
N ASP A 179 -21.00 12.67 16.88
CA ASP A 179 -22.43 12.87 17.13
C ASP A 179 -23.21 12.85 15.81
N SER A 180 -23.90 11.74 15.55
CA SER A 180 -24.71 11.53 14.35
C SER A 180 -25.91 12.48 14.23
N LYS A 181 -26.29 13.17 15.32
CA LYS A 181 -27.35 14.20 15.28
C LYS A 181 -26.84 15.52 14.72
N ARG A 182 -25.54 15.76 14.80
CA ARG A 182 -24.91 17.01 14.35
C ARG A 182 -24.56 16.98 12.86
N PHE A 183 -24.24 15.81 12.32
CA PHE A 183 -23.78 15.68 10.94
C PHE A 183 -24.64 14.68 10.17
N LYS A 184 -24.95 15.01 8.91
CA LYS A 184 -25.78 14.16 8.03
C LYS A 184 -25.08 12.86 7.67
N LYS A 185 -23.76 12.89 7.41
CA LYS A 185 -22.93 11.79 6.92
C LYS A 185 -21.48 11.94 7.40
N THR A 186 -20.73 10.86 7.34
CA THR A 186 -19.31 10.81 7.73
C THR A 186 -18.41 10.44 6.56
N VAL A 187 -17.42 11.27 6.30
CA VAL A 187 -16.36 11.07 5.31
C VAL A 187 -15.08 10.71 6.03
N LEU A 188 -14.50 9.53 5.72
CA LEU A 188 -13.32 9.01 6.40
C LEU A 188 -12.09 9.06 5.50
N CYS A 189 -10.97 9.52 6.06
CA CYS A 189 -9.62 9.36 5.51
C CYS A 189 -8.76 8.56 6.48
N VAL A 190 -8.06 7.55 5.98
CA VAL A 190 -7.06 6.79 6.74
C VAL A 190 -5.71 6.98 6.07
N ALA A 191 -4.85 7.78 6.69
CA ALA A 191 -3.55 8.12 6.14
C ALA A 191 -2.61 8.70 7.19
N ARG A 192 -1.29 8.42 7.06
CA ARG A 192 -0.29 9.17 7.84
C ARG A 192 -0.29 10.62 7.41
N MET A 193 -0.20 11.55 8.36
CA MET A 193 -0.19 12.99 8.10
C MET A 193 1.20 13.48 7.66
N LYS A 194 1.70 12.90 6.58
CA LYS A 194 3.01 13.20 5.98
C LYS A 194 2.92 13.11 4.46
N PRO A 195 3.72 13.84 3.70
CA PRO A 195 3.80 13.64 2.26
C PRO A 195 3.93 12.16 1.90
N PRO A 196 3.23 11.69 0.86
CA PRO A 196 2.55 12.46 -0.20
C PRO A 196 1.11 12.87 0.11
N LYS A 197 0.58 12.61 1.32
CA LYS A 197 -0.81 12.92 1.66
C LYS A 197 -1.04 14.43 1.71
N ASN A 198 -2.14 14.88 1.11
CA ASN A 198 -2.48 16.29 0.97
C ASN A 198 -3.55 16.68 2.00
N LEU A 199 -3.09 16.97 3.22
CA LEU A 199 -3.97 17.44 4.30
C LEU A 199 -4.66 18.76 3.94
N GLN A 200 -3.97 19.66 3.24
CA GLN A 200 -4.55 20.96 2.87
C GLN A 200 -5.80 20.77 2.01
N LEU A 201 -5.73 19.94 0.98
CA LEU A 201 -6.87 19.61 0.12
C LEU A 201 -8.02 19.00 0.93
N PHE A 202 -7.71 18.08 1.87
CA PHE A 202 -8.73 17.51 2.75
C PHE A 202 -9.47 18.59 3.57
N MET A 203 -8.73 19.55 4.14
CA MET A 203 -9.29 20.65 4.91
C MET A 203 -10.13 21.59 4.04
N GLU A 204 -9.68 21.90 2.83
CA GLU A 204 -10.42 22.72 1.87
C GLU A 204 -11.75 22.07 1.48
N ILE A 205 -11.77 20.76 1.25
CA ILE A 205 -12.98 19.99 0.97
C ILE A 205 -13.95 20.04 2.16
N ALA A 206 -13.43 19.84 3.38
CA ALA A 206 -14.24 19.86 4.60
C ALA A 206 -14.93 21.24 4.84
N ARG A 207 -14.24 22.35 4.53
CA ARG A 207 -14.83 23.70 4.61
C ARG A 207 -16.01 23.91 3.66
N LEU A 208 -15.98 23.27 2.49
CA LEU A 208 -17.05 23.34 1.49
C LEU A 208 -18.29 22.51 1.87
N LEU A 209 -18.15 21.58 2.82
CA LEU A 209 -19.19 20.62 3.20
C LEU A 209 -19.39 20.60 4.74
N PRO A 210 -19.79 21.73 5.38
CA PRO A 210 -19.89 21.82 6.84
C PRO A 210 -20.96 20.92 7.46
N GLU A 211 -21.90 20.41 6.66
CA GLU A 211 -22.96 19.50 7.10
C GLU A 211 -22.50 18.04 7.25
N TYR A 212 -21.28 17.67 6.79
CA TYR A 212 -20.71 16.34 6.93
C TYR A 212 -19.55 16.34 7.92
N ALA A 213 -19.39 15.24 8.65
CA ALA A 213 -18.22 15.02 9.49
C ALA A 213 -17.05 14.49 8.65
N PHE A 214 -15.90 15.14 8.73
CA PHE A 214 -14.66 14.71 8.10
C PHE A 214 -13.71 14.14 9.15
N VAL A 215 -13.37 12.88 9.03
CA VAL A 215 -12.58 12.14 10.01
C VAL A 215 -11.24 11.75 9.39
N TRP A 216 -10.15 12.06 10.07
CA TRP A 216 -8.81 11.62 9.69
C TRP A 216 -8.22 10.70 10.76
N ILE A 217 -7.79 9.50 10.36
CA ILE A 217 -7.08 8.52 11.19
C ILE A 217 -5.64 8.38 10.68
N GLY A 218 -4.66 8.42 11.59
CA GLY A 218 -3.24 8.26 11.27
C GLY A 218 -2.41 9.54 11.46
N ASN A 219 -2.91 10.48 12.25
CA ASN A 219 -2.17 11.63 12.74
C ASN A 219 -1.42 11.27 14.03
N GLU A 220 -0.16 11.68 14.12
CA GLU A 220 0.72 11.38 15.28
C GLU A 220 0.45 12.28 16.49
N GLN A 221 -0.17 13.44 16.31
CA GLN A 221 -0.40 14.44 17.38
C GLN A 221 -1.86 14.89 17.40
N LYS A 222 -2.34 15.28 18.59
CA LYS A 222 -3.60 16.01 18.72
C LYS A 222 -3.42 17.37 18.05
N MET A 223 -4.21 17.65 17.02
CA MET A 223 -4.25 18.94 16.36
C MET A 223 -5.54 19.66 16.75
N GLU A 224 -5.41 20.93 17.11
CA GLU A 224 -6.55 21.85 17.14
C GLU A 224 -6.88 22.22 15.71
N VAL A 225 -8.15 22.12 15.34
CA VAL A 225 -8.64 22.35 13.98
C VAL A 225 -9.63 23.49 14.03
N PRO A 226 -9.49 24.49 13.15
CA PRO A 226 -10.46 25.59 13.10
C PRO A 226 -11.83 25.15 12.55
N GLU A 227 -11.88 24.06 11.81
CA GLU A 227 -13.11 23.56 11.20
C GLU A 227 -13.91 22.68 12.17
N PRO A 228 -15.15 23.09 12.53
CA PRO A 228 -15.95 22.39 13.54
C PRO A 228 -16.49 21.03 13.11
N ASN A 229 -16.31 20.67 11.84
CA ASN A 229 -16.71 19.40 11.23
C ASN A 229 -15.53 18.46 10.93
N VAL A 230 -14.30 18.80 11.35
CA VAL A 230 -13.09 17.98 11.15
C VAL A 230 -12.66 17.36 12.48
N PHE A 231 -12.35 16.06 12.43
CA PHE A 231 -11.98 15.25 13.59
C PHE A 231 -10.70 14.45 13.32
N PHE A 232 -9.67 14.66 14.12
CA PHE A 232 -8.44 13.91 14.11
C PHE A 232 -8.43 12.88 15.24
N LEU A 233 -8.47 11.58 14.88
CA LEU A 233 -8.60 10.50 15.86
C LEU A 233 -7.26 9.88 16.28
N GLY A 234 -6.14 10.39 15.78
CA GLY A 234 -4.81 9.84 16.04
C GLY A 234 -4.54 8.54 15.28
N GLU A 235 -3.44 7.89 15.61
CA GLU A 235 -3.16 6.54 15.12
C GLU A 235 -4.10 5.52 15.77
N LYS A 236 -4.64 4.62 14.96
CA LYS A 236 -5.53 3.55 15.42
C LYS A 236 -5.06 2.20 14.86
N PRO A 237 -5.01 1.16 15.69
CA PRO A 237 -4.79 -0.19 15.20
C PRO A 237 -5.95 -0.61 14.30
N ASN A 238 -5.65 -1.38 13.25
CA ASN A 238 -6.65 -1.89 12.30
C ASN A 238 -7.56 -0.79 11.73
N ALA A 239 -6.97 0.35 11.35
CA ALA A 239 -7.70 1.55 10.92
C ALA A 239 -8.71 1.28 9.78
N GLY A 240 -8.47 0.28 8.92
CA GLY A 240 -9.39 -0.15 7.87
C GLY A 240 -10.78 -0.55 8.38
N GLN A 241 -10.90 -1.02 9.64
CA GLN A 241 -12.20 -1.38 10.24
C GLN A 241 -13.13 -0.18 10.44
N TYR A 242 -12.57 1.02 10.61
CA TYR A 242 -13.36 2.25 10.78
C TYR A 242 -14.19 2.62 9.55
N ASN A 243 -13.86 2.08 8.37
CA ASN A 243 -14.69 2.22 7.18
C ASN A 243 -16.11 1.71 7.39
N ALA A 244 -16.33 0.71 8.26
CA ALA A 244 -17.67 0.22 8.56
C ALA A 244 -18.58 1.26 9.23
N ALA A 245 -17.98 2.24 9.92
CA ALA A 245 -18.69 3.34 10.61
C ALA A 245 -18.72 4.65 9.80
N ALA A 246 -18.22 4.66 8.57
CA ALA A 246 -18.22 5.80 7.67
C ALA A 246 -19.18 5.58 6.49
N ASP A 247 -19.61 6.66 5.87
CA ASP A 247 -20.46 6.61 4.68
C ASP A 247 -19.63 6.62 3.39
N LEU A 248 -18.51 7.34 3.36
CA LEU A 248 -17.66 7.52 2.19
C LEU A 248 -16.18 7.54 2.58
N PHE A 249 -15.33 6.98 1.73
CA PHE A 249 -13.88 7.06 1.89
C PHE A 249 -13.28 8.15 1.01
N LEU A 250 -12.48 9.03 1.61
CA LEU A 250 -11.79 10.12 0.94
C LEU A 250 -10.27 9.93 1.03
N LEU A 251 -9.56 10.01 -0.10
CA LEU A 251 -8.10 10.02 -0.10
C LEU A 251 -7.55 11.17 -0.93
N THR A 252 -6.98 12.15 -0.25
CA THR A 252 -6.26 13.27 -0.88
C THR A 252 -4.76 13.00 -0.89
N SER A 253 -4.16 12.90 -2.07
CA SER A 253 -2.73 12.58 -2.22
C SER A 253 -2.13 13.27 -3.44
N ASN A 254 -0.80 13.51 -3.42
CA ASN A 254 -0.07 14.08 -4.55
C ASN A 254 0.56 12.99 -5.46
N TYR A 255 0.85 11.81 -4.92
CA TYR A 255 1.26 10.61 -5.66
C TYR A 255 0.99 9.36 -4.83
N GLU A 256 0.73 8.24 -5.50
CA GLU A 256 0.47 6.92 -4.91
C GLU A 256 1.03 5.80 -5.81
N GLY A 257 1.12 4.59 -5.25
CA GLY A 257 1.13 3.36 -6.06
C GLY A 257 -0.29 2.84 -6.24
N LEU A 258 -0.64 1.80 -5.46
CA LEU A 258 -2.02 1.33 -5.30
C LEU A 258 -2.36 1.32 -3.80
N PRO A 259 -3.08 2.33 -3.27
CA PRO A 259 -3.26 2.50 -1.84
C PRO A 259 -4.19 1.43 -1.24
N ILE A 260 -3.66 0.68 -0.27
CA ILE A 260 -4.36 -0.38 0.46
C ILE A 260 -5.62 0.16 1.14
N VAL A 261 -5.57 1.36 1.69
CA VAL A 261 -6.69 1.97 2.42
C VAL A 261 -7.94 2.17 1.56
N ILE A 262 -7.78 2.38 0.25
CA ILE A 262 -8.89 2.39 -0.71
C ILE A 262 -9.47 0.98 -0.85
N ILE A 263 -8.60 -0.03 -0.96
CA ILE A 263 -9.03 -1.43 -1.10
C ILE A 263 -9.78 -1.89 0.17
N GLU A 264 -9.31 -1.49 1.35
CA GLU A 264 -10.01 -1.73 2.63
C GLU A 264 -11.41 -1.08 2.65
N ALA A 265 -11.54 0.15 2.18
CA ALA A 265 -12.85 0.83 2.07
C ALA A 265 -13.78 0.10 1.10
N MET A 266 -13.29 -0.24 -0.10
CA MET A 266 -14.04 -0.98 -1.11
C MET A 266 -14.47 -2.37 -0.62
N SER A 267 -13.64 -3.04 0.19
CA SER A 267 -13.97 -4.34 0.79
C SER A 267 -15.18 -4.29 1.73
N LEU A 268 -15.49 -3.11 2.26
CA LEU A 268 -16.68 -2.84 3.08
C LEU A 268 -17.79 -2.11 2.29
N GLY A 269 -17.67 -2.07 0.97
CA GLY A 269 -18.64 -1.44 0.08
C GLY A 269 -18.75 0.07 0.28
N ARG A 270 -17.66 0.75 0.64
CA ARG A 270 -17.68 2.22 0.74
C ARG A 270 -17.38 2.84 -0.61
N PRO A 271 -18.24 3.75 -1.11
CA PRO A 271 -17.90 4.59 -2.26
C PRO A 271 -16.63 5.40 -1.97
N VAL A 272 -15.82 5.63 -3.00
CA VAL A 272 -14.51 6.28 -2.86
C VAL A 272 -14.46 7.57 -3.68
N VAL A 273 -13.99 8.66 -3.07
CA VAL A 273 -13.55 9.85 -3.80
C VAL A 273 -12.07 10.07 -3.50
N ALA A 274 -11.25 10.11 -4.52
CA ALA A 274 -9.79 10.16 -4.33
C ALA A 274 -9.10 11.00 -5.40
N SER A 275 -7.87 11.44 -5.09
CA SER A 275 -6.98 12.08 -6.08
C SER A 275 -6.67 11.11 -7.22
N ASN A 276 -6.74 11.59 -8.47
CA ASN A 276 -6.38 10.80 -9.66
C ASN A 276 -4.86 10.74 -9.82
N VAL A 277 -4.20 9.95 -9.00
CA VAL A 277 -2.75 9.77 -8.98
C VAL A 277 -2.38 8.29 -8.86
N GLY A 278 -1.26 7.90 -9.46
CA GLY A 278 -0.80 6.51 -9.44
C GLY A 278 -1.81 5.55 -10.07
N GLY A 279 -2.00 4.40 -9.44
CA GLY A 279 -2.94 3.36 -9.89
C GLY A 279 -4.38 3.56 -9.39
N ILE A 280 -4.73 4.69 -8.79
CA ILE A 280 -6.07 4.88 -8.17
C ILE A 280 -7.19 4.73 -9.18
N SER A 281 -7.08 5.36 -10.36
CA SER A 281 -8.11 5.28 -11.42
C SER A 281 -8.27 3.87 -12.04
N GLU A 282 -7.41 2.93 -11.71
CA GLU A 282 -7.55 1.53 -12.13
C GLU A 282 -8.57 0.76 -11.26
N ILE A 283 -8.76 1.22 -10.02
CA ILE A 283 -9.66 0.59 -9.06
C ILE A 283 -10.85 1.48 -8.70
N VAL A 284 -10.68 2.79 -8.71
CA VAL A 284 -11.77 3.78 -8.55
C VAL A 284 -12.18 4.24 -9.94
N VAL A 285 -13.33 3.76 -10.42
CA VAL A 285 -13.85 4.04 -11.76
C VAL A 285 -14.94 5.09 -11.65
N ASP A 286 -14.73 6.20 -12.37
CA ASP A 286 -15.63 7.36 -12.35
C ASP A 286 -17.07 6.97 -12.74
N GLY A 287 -18.02 7.31 -11.86
CA GLY A 287 -19.44 7.05 -12.07
C GLY A 287 -19.89 5.61 -11.81
N GLU A 288 -18.97 4.70 -11.44
CA GLU A 288 -19.29 3.32 -11.05
C GLU A 288 -19.20 3.13 -9.53
N ASN A 289 -18.01 3.17 -8.96
CA ASN A 289 -17.75 2.90 -7.55
C ASN A 289 -17.19 4.09 -6.78
N GLY A 290 -17.05 5.23 -7.44
CA GLY A 290 -16.47 6.45 -6.90
C GLY A 290 -16.07 7.44 -7.97
N PHE A 291 -15.10 8.30 -7.62
CA PHE A 291 -14.48 9.26 -8.53
C PHE A 291 -12.99 9.42 -8.21
N ALA A 292 -12.16 9.38 -9.25
CA ALA A 292 -10.74 9.73 -9.21
C ALA A 292 -10.56 11.13 -9.84
N LEU A 293 -10.21 12.14 -9.05
CA LEU A 293 -10.32 13.56 -9.44
C LEU A 293 -8.96 14.27 -9.43
N PRO A 294 -8.75 15.31 -10.25
CA PRO A 294 -7.66 16.25 -10.06
C PRO A 294 -7.79 16.92 -8.69
N ASN A 295 -6.66 17.37 -8.10
CA ASN A 295 -6.61 17.93 -6.74
C ASN A 295 -7.24 19.33 -6.66
N GLU A 296 -8.54 19.43 -6.87
CA GLU A 296 -9.35 20.63 -6.85
C GLU A 296 -10.53 20.45 -5.87
N ALA A 297 -10.50 21.14 -4.72
CA ALA A 297 -11.47 20.96 -3.65
C ALA A 297 -12.95 21.10 -4.08
N PRO A 298 -13.34 22.03 -4.96
CA PRO A 298 -14.73 22.13 -5.42
C PRO A 298 -15.23 20.88 -6.14
N LEU A 299 -14.39 20.24 -6.97
CA LEU A 299 -14.75 18.99 -7.66
C LEU A 299 -14.98 17.84 -6.68
N PHE A 300 -14.12 17.73 -5.67
CA PHE A 300 -14.30 16.75 -4.60
C PHE A 300 -15.61 16.98 -3.85
N ALA A 301 -15.86 18.22 -3.45
CA ALA A 301 -17.08 18.58 -2.72
C ALA A 301 -18.35 18.28 -3.54
N GLU A 302 -18.37 18.60 -4.84
CA GLU A 302 -19.45 18.25 -5.75
C GLU A 302 -19.71 16.74 -5.80
N LYS A 303 -18.67 15.94 -5.99
CA LYS A 303 -18.81 14.47 -6.15
C LYS A 303 -19.14 13.77 -4.84
N ILE A 304 -18.61 14.24 -3.70
CA ILE A 304 -19.00 13.74 -2.38
C ILE A 304 -20.50 13.99 -2.16
N LYS A 305 -20.96 15.21 -2.43
CA LYS A 305 -22.37 15.59 -2.30
C LYS A 305 -23.26 14.78 -3.23
N TYR A 306 -22.85 14.61 -4.50
CA TYR A 306 -23.56 13.80 -5.49
C TYR A 306 -23.78 12.35 -5.02
N ILE A 307 -22.77 11.74 -4.40
CA ILE A 307 -22.88 10.36 -3.87
C ILE A 307 -23.77 10.34 -2.62
N LEU A 308 -23.54 11.24 -1.66
CA LEU A 308 -24.12 11.15 -0.32
C LEU A 308 -25.58 11.66 -0.24
N GLU A 309 -26.01 12.50 -1.19
CA GLU A 309 -27.38 13.02 -1.25
C GLU A 309 -28.32 12.19 -2.14
N ASN A 310 -27.80 11.18 -2.86
CA ASN A 310 -28.58 10.33 -3.73
C ASN A 310 -28.45 8.86 -3.32
N ASN A 311 -29.48 8.32 -2.67
CA ASN A 311 -29.48 6.96 -2.14
C ASN A 311 -29.27 5.91 -3.25
N ASP A 312 -29.89 6.06 -4.43
CA ASP A 312 -29.76 5.09 -5.53
C ASP A 312 -28.33 5.05 -6.07
N ILE A 313 -27.68 6.22 -6.16
CA ILE A 313 -26.27 6.34 -6.54
C ILE A 313 -25.38 5.71 -5.48
N TYR A 314 -25.62 6.05 -4.21
CA TYR A 314 -24.87 5.51 -3.09
C TYR A 314 -24.91 3.98 -3.06
N ASP A 315 -26.11 3.39 -3.16
CA ASP A 315 -26.31 1.93 -3.12
C ASP A 315 -25.63 1.23 -4.31
N ARG A 316 -25.74 1.83 -5.49
CA ARG A 316 -25.04 1.32 -6.68
C ARG A 316 -23.52 1.36 -6.49
N PHE A 317 -22.96 2.52 -6.12
CA PHE A 317 -21.52 2.68 -5.93
C PHE A 317 -20.97 1.76 -4.82
N SER A 318 -21.75 1.58 -3.76
CA SER A 318 -21.43 0.65 -2.67
C SER A 318 -21.32 -0.80 -3.17
N LYS A 319 -22.29 -1.25 -3.96
CA LYS A 319 -22.27 -2.59 -4.59
C LYS A 319 -21.11 -2.75 -5.57
N ASP A 320 -20.88 -1.76 -6.41
CA ASP A 320 -19.82 -1.81 -7.42
C ASP A 320 -18.42 -1.73 -6.79
N ALA A 321 -18.24 -0.95 -5.71
CA ALA A 321 -17.02 -0.95 -4.92
C ALA A 321 -16.73 -2.34 -4.34
N ARG A 322 -17.73 -2.96 -3.73
CA ARG A 322 -17.64 -4.31 -3.18
C ARG A 322 -17.33 -5.35 -4.26
N LYS A 323 -18.03 -5.31 -5.38
CA LYS A 323 -17.81 -6.18 -6.54
C LYS A 323 -16.39 -6.06 -7.08
N LYS A 324 -15.89 -4.84 -7.26
CA LYS A 324 -14.51 -4.59 -7.71
C LYS A 324 -13.48 -5.21 -6.77
N TYR A 325 -13.70 -5.08 -5.44
CA TYR A 325 -12.86 -5.73 -4.45
C TYR A 325 -12.87 -7.26 -4.62
N GLU A 326 -14.05 -7.88 -4.67
CA GLU A 326 -14.20 -9.34 -4.77
C GLU A 326 -13.59 -9.90 -6.06
N GLU A 327 -13.73 -9.19 -7.16
CA GLU A 327 -13.22 -9.62 -8.46
C GLU A 327 -11.71 -9.47 -8.63
N GLN A 328 -11.06 -8.49 -7.96
CA GLN A 328 -9.67 -8.14 -8.30
C GLN A 328 -8.73 -7.88 -7.13
N LEU A 329 -9.25 -7.57 -5.92
CA LEU A 329 -8.47 -6.93 -4.87
C LEU A 329 -8.45 -7.71 -3.54
N THR A 330 -8.89 -8.98 -3.56
CA THR A 330 -8.80 -9.83 -2.39
C THR A 330 -7.35 -10.29 -2.15
N ILE A 331 -7.04 -10.58 -0.88
CA ILE A 331 -5.73 -11.11 -0.50
C ILE A 331 -5.37 -12.38 -1.30
N ASP A 332 -6.33 -13.29 -1.51
CA ASP A 332 -6.08 -14.55 -2.19
C ASP A 332 -5.70 -14.34 -3.67
N LYS A 333 -6.31 -13.37 -4.37
CA LYS A 333 -5.92 -13.02 -5.74
C LYS A 333 -4.50 -12.49 -5.81
N MET A 334 -4.12 -11.62 -4.89
CA MET A 334 -2.75 -11.11 -4.80
C MET A 334 -1.76 -12.26 -4.52
N VAL A 335 -2.03 -13.09 -3.52
CA VAL A 335 -1.15 -14.19 -3.11
C VAL A 335 -0.99 -15.21 -4.23
N ASN A 336 -2.09 -15.61 -4.89
CA ASN A 336 -2.03 -16.55 -6.01
C ASN A 336 -1.18 -16.02 -7.16
N ALA A 337 -1.33 -14.74 -7.52
CA ALA A 337 -0.53 -14.13 -8.58
C ALA A 337 0.99 -14.12 -8.23
N TYR A 338 1.36 -13.88 -6.97
CA TYR A 338 2.75 -14.01 -6.53
C TYR A 338 3.21 -15.46 -6.51
N ALA A 339 2.38 -16.40 -6.04
CA ALA A 339 2.70 -17.83 -6.00
C ALA A 339 2.95 -18.40 -7.38
N ASP A 340 2.20 -17.97 -8.40
CA ASP A 340 2.41 -18.37 -9.81
C ASP A 340 3.80 -17.92 -10.31
N ILE A 341 4.19 -16.67 -10.04
CA ILE A 341 5.52 -16.16 -10.39
C ILE A 341 6.62 -16.96 -9.65
N TYR A 342 6.43 -17.26 -8.37
CA TYR A 342 7.40 -18.04 -7.60
C TYR A 342 7.53 -19.46 -8.13
N ALA A 343 6.42 -20.11 -8.47
CA ALA A 343 6.42 -21.45 -9.05
C ALA A 343 7.14 -21.50 -10.40
N GLU A 344 6.90 -20.50 -11.27
CA GLU A 344 7.61 -20.37 -12.54
C GLU A 344 9.12 -20.19 -12.34
N ILE A 345 9.54 -19.32 -11.42
CA ILE A 345 10.95 -19.08 -11.11
C ILE A 345 11.58 -20.36 -10.53
N TYR A 346 10.89 -21.04 -9.63
CA TYR A 346 11.40 -22.26 -8.99
C TYR A 346 11.54 -23.41 -9.97
N SER A 347 10.60 -23.58 -10.91
CA SER A 347 10.67 -24.64 -11.93
C SER A 347 11.87 -24.47 -12.87
N LYS A 348 12.27 -23.23 -13.16
CA LYS A 348 13.44 -22.93 -14.01
C LYS A 348 14.80 -23.16 -13.32
N GLN A 349 14.81 -23.41 -12.02
CA GLN A 349 16.04 -23.68 -11.25
C GLN A 349 16.35 -25.18 -11.15
N ARG A 350 15.40 -26.04 -11.51
CA ARG A 350 15.54 -27.49 -11.59
C ARG A 350 15.92 -27.93 -12.99
#